data_f42f1461e539b4dd11dc4715a3fea04a
#
_entry.id   f42f1461e539b4dd11dc4715a3fea04a
#
_cell.length_a   1.000
_cell.length_b   1.000
_cell.length_c   1.000
_cell.angle_alpha   90.00
_cell.angle_beta   90.00
_cell.angle_gamma   90.00
#
_symmetry.space_group_name_H-M   'P 1'
#
loop_
_entity.id
_entity.type
_entity.pdbx_description
1 polymer ?
#
loop_
_entity_poly.entity_id
_entity_poly.type
_entity_poly.pdbx_seq_one_letter_code
_entity_poly.pdbx_strand_id
1 'polypeptide(L)'
;MPDDRYPVPADRHRVTQEIERSRFITTVAPAATLEEARAFIDEVRAEFPDANHNCWAYVVGPPGSTAAIGMSDDGEPHGTAGRPMLTALLHSGVGDIAAVVTRYFGGIKLGKGGLVRAYTGSVQQALETLPTRERVETATLEIVLEYAASKRGQPADQRVRLQLKQYRL
;
A
#
# COMPACT_ATOMS: atom_id res chain seq x y z
N MET A 1 18.59 17.08 9.04
CA MET A 1 17.58 16.06 9.37
C MET A 1 16.90 15.62 8.09
N PRO A 2 16.93 14.36 7.73
CA PRO A 2 16.14 13.92 6.61
C PRO A 2 14.67 14.23 6.92
N ASP A 3 13.99 14.79 5.95
CA ASP A 3 12.55 15.03 6.06
C ASP A 3 11.85 13.68 5.96
N ASP A 4 11.36 13.16 7.08
CA ASP A 4 10.65 11.87 7.15
C ASP A 4 9.25 11.92 6.50
N ARG A 5 8.96 13.02 5.79
CA ARG A 5 7.71 13.22 5.06
C ARG A 5 7.84 12.75 3.63
N TYR A 6 6.94 11.90 3.22
CA TYR A 6 6.86 11.41 1.86
C TYR A 6 5.43 11.05 1.47
N PRO A 7 5.12 11.04 0.16
CA PRO A 7 3.80 10.65 -0.28
C PRO A 7 3.56 9.16 -0.05
N VAL A 8 2.35 8.85 0.42
CA VAL A 8 1.83 7.50 0.59
C VAL A 8 0.46 7.41 -0.07
N PRO A 9 -0.04 6.21 -0.44
CA PRO A 9 -1.41 6.08 -0.93
C PRO A 9 -2.40 6.63 0.11
N ALA A 10 -3.32 7.49 -0.34
CA ALA A 10 -4.35 8.05 0.54
C ALA A 10 -5.41 7.01 0.91
N ASP A 11 -5.77 6.16 -0.05
CA ASP A 11 -6.77 5.12 0.07
C ASP A 11 -6.44 3.95 -0.85
N ARG A 12 -7.22 2.87 -0.73
CA ARG A 12 -7.19 1.78 -1.68
C ARG A 12 -7.68 2.28 -3.04
N HIS A 13 -6.94 1.94 -4.09
CA HIS A 13 -7.19 2.39 -5.45
C HIS A 13 -7.14 1.21 -6.41
N ARG A 14 -8.03 1.19 -7.39
CA ARG A 14 -8.13 0.08 -8.34
C ARG A 14 -8.32 0.60 -9.75
N VAL A 15 -7.56 0.02 -10.68
CA VAL A 15 -7.70 0.23 -12.11
C VAL A 15 -7.74 -1.11 -12.83
N THR A 16 -8.44 -1.16 -13.96
CA THR A 16 -8.56 -2.38 -14.76
C THR A 16 -8.21 -2.05 -16.19
N GLN A 17 -7.46 -2.94 -16.83
CA GLN A 17 -7.18 -2.87 -18.27
C GLN A 17 -7.21 -4.26 -18.90
N GLU A 18 -7.41 -4.29 -20.20
CA GLU A 18 -7.34 -5.49 -21.01
C GLU A 18 -6.13 -5.42 -21.94
N ILE A 19 -5.31 -6.46 -21.94
CA ILE A 19 -4.14 -6.61 -22.81
C ILE A 19 -4.20 -8.00 -23.43
N GLU A 20 -4.24 -8.09 -24.75
CA GLU A 20 -4.31 -9.38 -25.45
C GLU A 20 -5.41 -10.30 -24.87
N ARG A 21 -6.60 -9.74 -24.64
CA ARG A 21 -7.77 -10.38 -24.01
C ARG A 21 -7.60 -10.83 -22.56
N SER A 22 -6.40 -10.73 -21.98
CA SER A 22 -6.22 -10.90 -20.54
C SER A 22 -6.70 -9.66 -19.81
N ARG A 23 -7.44 -9.86 -18.72
CA ARG A 23 -7.88 -8.78 -17.84
C ARG A 23 -6.90 -8.64 -16.68
N PHE A 24 -6.38 -7.44 -16.51
CA PHE A 24 -5.48 -7.07 -15.42
C PHE A 24 -6.18 -6.08 -14.49
N ILE A 25 -6.40 -6.49 -13.26
CA ILE A 25 -7.00 -5.66 -12.21
C ILE A 25 -5.89 -5.31 -11.23
N THR A 26 -5.51 -4.04 -11.16
CA THR A 26 -4.48 -3.56 -10.26
C THR A 26 -5.12 -2.89 -9.07
N THR A 27 -4.85 -3.41 -7.87
CA THR A 27 -5.29 -2.84 -6.60
C THR A 27 -4.06 -2.36 -5.84
N VAL A 28 -4.06 -1.09 -5.42
CA VAL A 28 -2.99 -0.46 -4.65
C VAL A 28 -3.55 0.00 -3.32
N ALA A 29 -2.77 -0.12 -2.26
CA ALA A 29 -3.18 0.30 -0.93
C ALA A 29 -2.00 0.83 -0.11
N PRO A 30 -2.26 1.68 0.89
CA PRO A 30 -1.25 2.03 1.86
C PRO A 30 -0.89 0.82 2.73
N ALA A 31 0.38 0.68 3.06
CA ALA A 31 0.89 -0.37 3.93
C ALA A 31 2.09 0.17 4.72
N ALA A 32 1.85 0.59 5.95
CA ALA A 32 2.87 1.17 6.82
C ALA A 32 3.73 0.11 7.53
N THR A 33 3.29 -1.15 7.52
CA THR A 33 3.98 -2.30 8.11
C THR A 33 3.94 -3.50 7.18
N LEU A 34 4.83 -4.47 7.39
CA LEU A 34 4.80 -5.76 6.67
C LEU A 34 3.49 -6.51 6.92
N GLU A 35 2.95 -6.43 8.13
CA GLU A 35 1.69 -7.06 8.50
C GLU A 35 0.51 -6.47 7.73
N GLU A 36 0.46 -5.15 7.59
CA GLU A 36 -0.55 -4.46 6.77
C GLU A 36 -0.45 -4.83 5.30
N ALA A 37 0.78 -4.90 4.76
CA ALA A 37 1.01 -5.31 3.38
C ALA A 37 0.50 -6.74 3.13
N ARG A 38 0.82 -7.67 4.01
CA ARG A 38 0.37 -9.07 3.91
C ARG A 38 -1.15 -9.20 4.05
N ALA A 39 -1.73 -8.50 5.01
CA ALA A 39 -3.18 -8.51 5.20
C ALA A 39 -3.92 -8.00 3.95
N PHE A 40 -3.44 -6.92 3.35
CA PHE A 40 -3.97 -6.38 2.11
C PHE A 40 -3.89 -7.38 0.95
N ILE A 41 -2.73 -8.02 0.77
CA ILE A 41 -2.52 -9.03 -0.27
C ILE A 41 -3.51 -10.19 -0.09
N ASP A 42 -3.64 -10.69 1.14
CA ASP A 42 -4.56 -11.79 1.45
C ASP A 42 -6.02 -11.42 1.19
N GLU A 43 -6.42 -10.20 1.50
CA GLU A 43 -7.78 -9.69 1.23
C GLU A 43 -8.08 -9.65 -0.28
N VAL A 44 -7.16 -9.17 -1.10
CA VAL A 44 -7.34 -9.12 -2.55
C VAL A 44 -7.36 -10.53 -3.15
N ARG A 45 -6.49 -11.42 -2.69
CA ARG A 45 -6.50 -12.83 -3.11
C ARG A 45 -7.81 -13.52 -2.76
N ALA A 46 -8.37 -13.23 -1.61
CA ALA A 46 -9.68 -13.76 -1.19
C ALA A 46 -10.84 -13.18 -2.01
N GLU A 47 -10.70 -11.95 -2.50
CA GLU A 47 -11.68 -11.29 -3.38
C GLU A 47 -11.70 -11.90 -4.78
N PHE A 48 -10.54 -12.34 -5.30
CA PHE A 48 -10.39 -12.94 -6.63
C PHE A 48 -9.80 -14.37 -6.57
N PRO A 49 -10.47 -15.30 -5.90
CA PRO A 49 -9.93 -16.66 -5.72
C PRO A 49 -9.92 -17.48 -7.01
N ASP A 50 -10.71 -17.09 -7.99
CA ASP A 50 -10.84 -17.70 -9.31
C ASP A 50 -9.90 -17.14 -10.37
N ALA A 51 -9.11 -16.10 -10.03
CA ALA A 51 -8.12 -15.56 -10.94
C ALA A 51 -7.00 -16.55 -11.23
N ASN A 52 -6.43 -16.47 -12.42
CA ASN A 52 -5.26 -17.29 -12.78
C ASN A 52 -4.04 -16.92 -11.93
N HIS A 53 -3.83 -15.63 -11.69
CA HIS A 53 -2.72 -15.13 -10.90
C HIS A 53 -3.12 -13.88 -10.10
N ASN A 54 -2.65 -13.80 -8.86
CA ASN A 54 -2.69 -12.61 -8.03
C ASN A 54 -1.25 -12.25 -7.65
N CYS A 55 -0.54 -11.61 -8.57
CA CYS A 55 0.86 -11.22 -8.37
C CYS A 55 0.91 -9.97 -7.48
N TRP A 56 1.93 -9.86 -6.66
CA TRP A 56 2.02 -8.74 -5.73
C TRP A 56 3.43 -8.25 -5.50
N ALA A 57 3.54 -7.01 -5.06
CA ALA A 57 4.77 -6.40 -4.58
C ALA A 57 4.44 -5.34 -3.53
N TYR A 58 5.38 -5.07 -2.64
CA TYR A 58 5.25 -3.97 -1.68
C TYR A 58 6.60 -3.32 -1.37
N VAL A 59 6.53 -2.05 -1.03
CA VAL A 59 7.63 -1.24 -0.50
C VAL A 59 7.12 -0.59 0.78
N VAL A 60 7.53 -1.10 1.92
CA VAL A 60 7.24 -0.54 3.24
C VAL A 60 8.39 0.39 3.63
N GLY A 61 8.06 1.59 4.08
CA GLY A 61 9.02 2.63 4.39
C GLY A 61 9.09 3.72 3.31
N PRO A 62 10.13 4.55 3.35
CA PRO A 62 10.29 5.68 2.43
C PRO A 62 10.36 5.26 0.96
N PRO A 63 10.02 6.16 0.01
CA PRO A 63 10.13 5.89 -1.42
C PRO A 63 11.53 5.38 -1.80
N GLY A 64 11.57 4.31 -2.59
CA GLY A 64 12.81 3.71 -3.06
C GLY A 64 13.60 2.90 -2.03
N SER A 65 13.11 2.78 -0.80
CA SER A 65 13.75 1.96 0.24
C SER A 65 13.64 0.47 -0.08
N THR A 66 14.75 -0.25 0.01
CA THR A 66 14.79 -1.70 -0.15
C THR A 66 14.88 -2.45 1.17
N ALA A 67 14.71 -1.75 2.30
CA ALA A 67 14.83 -2.36 3.63
C ALA A 67 13.69 -3.34 3.95
N ALA A 68 12.48 -3.07 3.44
CA ALA A 68 11.30 -3.89 3.67
C ALA A 68 10.48 -4.00 2.39
N ILE A 69 10.90 -4.90 1.50
CA ILE A 69 10.29 -5.16 0.20
C ILE A 69 9.88 -6.62 0.09
N GLY A 70 8.92 -6.89 -0.78
CA GLY A 70 8.52 -8.24 -1.14
C GLY A 70 7.84 -8.28 -2.49
N MET A 71 7.79 -9.47 -3.08
CA MET A 71 7.17 -9.71 -4.38
C MET A 71 6.82 -11.17 -4.57
N SER A 72 5.87 -11.43 -5.46
CA SER A 72 5.51 -12.79 -5.89
C SER A 72 5.01 -12.80 -7.32
N ASP A 73 5.45 -13.78 -8.09
CA ASP A 73 4.93 -14.05 -9.42
C ASP A 73 3.61 -14.82 -9.41
N ASP A 74 3.22 -15.38 -8.29
CA ASP A 74 1.99 -16.18 -8.09
C ASP A 74 1.65 -17.10 -9.27
N GLY A 75 2.61 -17.92 -9.67
CA GLY A 75 2.45 -18.89 -10.76
C GLY A 75 2.72 -18.37 -12.16
N GLU A 76 2.94 -17.08 -12.37
CA GLU A 76 3.49 -16.58 -13.63
C GLU A 76 4.95 -17.07 -13.81
N PRO A 77 5.49 -17.11 -15.05
CA PRO A 77 6.88 -17.47 -15.24
C PRO A 77 7.82 -16.61 -14.41
N HIS A 78 8.86 -17.20 -13.85
CA HIS A 78 9.80 -16.57 -12.94
C HIS A 78 10.31 -15.21 -13.46
N GLY A 79 10.18 -14.18 -12.64
CA GLY A 79 10.67 -12.83 -12.92
C GLY A 79 9.82 -12.01 -13.89
N THR A 80 8.62 -12.50 -14.28
CA THR A 80 7.79 -11.80 -15.27
C THR A 80 6.70 -10.91 -14.68
N ALA A 81 6.43 -11.02 -13.39
CA ALA A 81 5.35 -10.29 -12.74
C ALA A 81 5.79 -9.56 -11.48
N GLY A 82 6.18 -10.27 -10.44
CA GLY A 82 6.51 -9.67 -9.15
C GLY A 82 7.66 -8.67 -9.22
N ARG A 83 8.74 -9.02 -9.88
CA ARG A 83 9.90 -8.14 -10.01
C ARG A 83 9.62 -6.86 -10.83
N PRO A 84 8.98 -6.93 -12.00
CA PRO A 84 8.53 -5.75 -12.71
C PRO A 84 7.62 -4.84 -11.89
N MET A 85 6.70 -5.42 -11.13
CA MET A 85 5.82 -4.66 -10.21
C MET A 85 6.63 -3.95 -9.13
N LEU A 86 7.55 -4.66 -8.49
CA LEU A 86 8.41 -4.09 -7.44
C LEU A 86 9.27 -2.95 -7.97
N THR A 87 9.87 -3.12 -9.16
CA THR A 87 10.66 -2.07 -9.80
C THR A 87 9.82 -0.82 -10.06
N ALA A 88 8.60 -0.97 -10.56
CA ALA A 88 7.69 0.15 -10.76
C ALA A 88 7.36 0.87 -9.44
N LEU A 89 7.12 0.13 -8.36
CA LEU A 89 6.88 0.70 -7.04
C LEU A 89 8.10 1.44 -6.49
N LEU A 90 9.29 0.88 -6.62
CA LEU A 90 10.54 1.50 -6.15
C LEU A 90 10.84 2.83 -6.86
N HIS A 91 10.44 2.98 -8.13
CA HIS A 91 10.62 4.20 -8.91
C HIS A 91 9.43 5.16 -8.84
N SER A 92 8.38 4.83 -8.11
CA SER A 92 7.14 5.61 -8.07
C SER A 92 7.23 6.93 -7.32
N GLY A 93 8.22 7.09 -6.45
CA GLY A 93 8.28 8.22 -5.52
C GLY A 93 7.26 8.14 -4.38
N VAL A 94 6.55 7.01 -4.22
CA VAL A 94 5.56 6.77 -3.17
C VAL A 94 6.10 5.70 -2.22
N GLY A 95 5.97 5.94 -0.92
CA GLY A 95 6.35 4.98 0.12
C GLY A 95 5.13 4.30 0.74
N ASP A 96 5.37 3.36 1.65
CA ASP A 96 4.33 2.61 2.37
C ASP A 96 3.22 2.09 1.43
N ILE A 97 3.62 1.42 0.36
CA ILE A 97 2.75 1.03 -0.75
C ILE A 97 2.79 -0.47 -1.00
N ALA A 98 1.62 -1.06 -1.19
CA ALA A 98 1.46 -2.43 -1.65
C ALA A 98 0.57 -2.48 -2.89
N ALA A 99 0.86 -3.37 -3.81
CA ALA A 99 0.09 -3.57 -5.03
C ALA A 99 -0.15 -5.06 -5.29
N VAL A 100 -1.35 -5.38 -5.77
CA VAL A 100 -1.71 -6.69 -6.30
C VAL A 100 -2.21 -6.48 -7.72
N VAL A 101 -1.67 -7.23 -8.67
CA VAL A 101 -2.19 -7.32 -10.02
C VAL A 101 -2.83 -8.69 -10.20
N THR A 102 -4.14 -8.68 -10.36
CA THR A 102 -4.98 -9.85 -10.59
C THR A 102 -5.16 -10.05 -12.08
N ARG A 103 -4.80 -11.21 -12.58
CA ARG A 103 -4.92 -11.54 -14.01
C ARG A 103 -5.89 -12.68 -14.26
N TYR A 104 -6.80 -12.43 -15.21
CA TYR A 104 -7.62 -13.43 -15.83
C TYR A 104 -7.14 -13.65 -17.27
N PHE A 105 -6.64 -14.86 -17.56
CA PHE A 105 -6.13 -15.21 -18.88
C PHE A 105 -7.25 -15.19 -19.94
N GLY A 106 -6.98 -14.56 -21.07
CA GLY A 106 -7.96 -14.38 -22.15
C GLY A 106 -7.75 -15.29 -23.38
N GLY A 107 -6.89 -16.30 -23.28
CA GLY A 107 -6.64 -17.26 -24.34
C GLY A 107 -5.47 -16.90 -25.29
N ILE A 108 -4.88 -15.71 -25.16
CA ILE A 108 -3.72 -15.28 -25.94
C ILE A 108 -2.51 -15.17 -25.02
N LYS A 109 -1.45 -15.89 -25.34
CA LYS A 109 -0.19 -15.82 -24.57
C LYS A 109 0.55 -14.52 -24.88
N LEU A 110 0.97 -13.82 -23.82
CA LEU A 110 1.74 -12.58 -23.95
C LEU A 110 3.23 -12.81 -24.19
N GLY A 111 3.75 -14.00 -23.82
CA GLY A 111 5.17 -14.27 -23.74
C GLY A 111 5.84 -13.57 -22.54
N LYS A 112 7.09 -13.92 -22.23
CA LYS A 112 7.81 -13.37 -21.07
C LYS A 112 7.98 -11.86 -21.15
N GLY A 113 8.41 -11.34 -22.30
CA GLY A 113 8.56 -9.89 -22.50
C GLY A 113 7.23 -9.15 -22.45
N GLY A 114 6.18 -9.73 -22.99
CA GLY A 114 4.82 -9.19 -22.92
C GLY A 114 4.27 -9.14 -21.49
N LEU A 115 4.55 -10.16 -20.69
CA LEU A 115 4.16 -10.21 -19.28
C LEU A 115 4.89 -9.13 -18.48
N VAL A 116 6.19 -8.99 -18.65
CA VAL A 116 6.98 -7.92 -17.97
C VAL A 116 6.38 -6.55 -18.28
N ARG A 117 6.10 -6.26 -19.54
CA ARG A 117 5.47 -5.00 -19.95
C ARG A 117 4.07 -4.82 -19.37
N ALA A 118 3.28 -5.89 -19.36
CA ALA A 118 1.92 -5.85 -18.84
C ALA A 118 1.87 -5.57 -17.33
N TYR A 119 2.69 -6.25 -16.54
CA TYR A 119 2.74 -6.04 -15.09
C TYR A 119 3.34 -4.70 -14.71
N THR A 120 4.42 -4.29 -15.38
CA THR A 120 4.99 -2.93 -15.22
C THR A 120 3.96 -1.86 -15.56
N GLY A 121 3.33 -1.97 -16.72
CA GLY A 121 2.34 -1.00 -17.20
C GLY A 121 1.08 -0.95 -16.33
N SER A 122 0.65 -2.10 -15.80
CA SER A 122 -0.50 -2.15 -14.89
C SER A 122 -0.27 -1.38 -13.60
N VAL A 123 0.90 -1.55 -12.99
CA VAL A 123 1.28 -0.77 -11.79
C VAL A 123 1.44 0.70 -12.12
N GLN A 124 2.12 1.04 -13.21
CA GLN A 124 2.30 2.44 -13.64
C GLN A 124 0.97 3.13 -13.91
N GLN A 125 0.02 2.46 -14.54
CA GLN A 125 -1.32 2.99 -14.79
C GLN A 125 -2.06 3.31 -13.49
N ALA A 126 -1.99 2.42 -12.51
CA ALA A 126 -2.58 2.65 -11.20
C ALA A 126 -1.93 3.83 -10.48
N LEU A 127 -0.61 3.97 -10.59
CA LEU A 127 0.15 5.07 -9.99
C LEU A 127 -0.22 6.44 -10.59
N GLU A 128 -0.52 6.50 -11.89
CA GLU A 128 -0.91 7.76 -12.58
C GLU A 128 -2.14 8.41 -11.95
N THR A 129 -3.08 7.61 -11.47
CA THR A 129 -4.35 8.09 -10.91
C THR A 129 -4.46 7.88 -9.40
N LEU A 130 -3.41 7.36 -8.76
CA LEU A 130 -3.41 7.07 -7.34
C LEU A 130 -3.52 8.36 -6.51
N PRO A 131 -4.57 8.51 -5.69
CA PRO A 131 -4.61 9.56 -4.70
C PRO A 131 -3.53 9.34 -3.64
N THR A 132 -2.71 10.36 -3.39
CA THR A 132 -1.67 10.30 -2.38
C THR A 132 -1.91 11.35 -1.30
N ARG A 133 -1.39 11.10 -0.12
CA ARG A 133 -1.28 12.05 0.97
C ARG A 133 0.14 12.07 1.50
N GLU A 134 0.52 13.13 2.16
CA GLU A 134 1.79 13.18 2.87
C GLU A 134 1.72 12.34 4.14
N ARG A 135 2.71 11.46 4.34
CA ARG A 135 2.88 10.73 5.59
C ARG A 135 3.19 11.74 6.70
N VAL A 136 2.41 11.71 7.76
CA VAL A 136 2.62 12.53 8.95
C VAL A 136 2.87 11.59 10.14
N GLU A 137 3.98 11.78 10.84
CA GLU A 137 4.19 11.11 12.11
C GLU A 137 3.21 11.67 13.14
N THR A 138 2.40 10.79 13.71
CA THR A 138 1.51 11.16 14.81
C THR A 138 2.09 10.62 16.11
N ALA A 139 2.32 11.52 17.07
CA ALA A 139 2.62 11.15 18.44
C ALA A 139 1.33 11.21 19.27
N THR A 140 1.10 10.19 20.09
CA THR A 140 0.01 10.21 21.08
C THR A 140 0.60 10.72 22.39
N LEU A 141 0.17 11.90 22.83
CA LEU A 141 0.52 12.45 24.12
C LEU A 141 -0.61 12.17 25.09
N GLU A 142 -0.34 11.40 26.14
CA GLU A 142 -1.28 11.21 27.24
C GLU A 142 -1.01 12.29 28.29
N ILE A 143 -1.96 13.23 28.45
CA ILE A 143 -1.90 14.25 29.48
C ILE A 143 -2.85 13.84 30.60
N VAL A 144 -2.30 13.55 31.76
CA VAL A 144 -3.07 13.35 33.00
C VAL A 144 -3.24 14.69 33.65
N LEU A 145 -4.47 15.21 33.65
CA LEU A 145 -4.81 16.45 34.35
C LEU A 145 -5.47 16.07 35.69
N GLU A 146 -4.86 16.52 36.79
CA GLU A 146 -5.54 16.50 38.08
C GLU A 146 -6.59 17.63 38.10
N TYR A 147 -7.84 17.23 38.14
CA TYR A 147 -8.93 18.20 38.33
C TYR A 147 -9.06 18.51 39.80
N ALA A 148 -8.90 19.79 40.15
CA ALA A 148 -9.15 20.25 41.52
C ALA A 148 -10.61 19.92 41.88
N ALA A 149 -10.78 19.06 42.87
CA ALA A 149 -12.06 18.59 43.33
C ALA A 149 -13.02 19.75 43.63
N SER A 150 -14.14 19.82 42.91
CA SER A 150 -15.27 20.59 43.34
C SER A 150 -15.81 19.97 44.63
N LYS A 151 -16.36 20.76 45.51
CA LYS A 151 -16.68 20.55 46.94
C LYS A 151 -17.53 19.31 47.31
N ARG A 152 -17.55 18.23 46.55
CA ARG A 152 -18.21 16.98 46.88
C ARG A 152 -17.32 15.77 46.49
N GLY A 153 -16.29 15.57 47.23
CA GLY A 153 -15.73 14.28 47.68
C GLY A 153 -15.60 13.10 46.69
N GLN A 154 -15.48 13.28 45.37
CA GLN A 154 -15.11 12.20 44.47
C GLN A 154 -14.02 12.63 43.51
N PRO A 155 -12.85 11.94 43.47
CA PRO A 155 -11.86 12.18 42.45
C PRO A 155 -12.38 11.61 41.12
N ALA A 156 -12.72 12.49 40.17
CA ALA A 156 -12.98 12.08 38.81
C ALA A 156 -11.64 11.94 38.08
N ASP A 157 -11.19 10.73 37.93
CA ASP A 157 -10.07 10.38 37.04
C ASP A 157 -10.59 10.45 35.59
N GLN A 158 -10.54 11.65 35.01
CA GLN A 158 -10.89 11.82 33.60
C GLN A 158 -9.62 11.79 32.77
N ARG A 159 -9.36 10.65 32.17
CA ARG A 159 -8.33 10.52 31.15
C ARG A 159 -8.81 11.13 29.84
N VAL A 160 -8.31 12.30 29.50
CA VAL A 160 -8.60 12.93 28.20
C VAL A 160 -7.53 12.52 27.21
N ARG A 161 -7.92 11.78 26.19
CA ARG A 161 -7.04 11.40 25.08
C ARG A 161 -7.07 12.52 24.03
N LEU A 162 -6.01 13.32 23.98
CA LEU A 162 -5.86 14.36 22.96
C LEU A 162 -4.99 13.82 21.81
N GLN A 163 -5.52 13.83 20.59
CA GLN A 163 -4.72 13.64 19.40
C GLN A 163 -4.20 15.00 18.95
N LEU A 164 -2.92 15.26 19.19
CA LEU A 164 -2.27 16.45 18.65
C LEU A 164 -1.80 16.15 17.22
N LYS A 165 -2.47 16.75 16.24
CA LYS A 165 -1.88 16.90 14.92
C LYS A 165 -0.77 17.93 15.05
N GLN A 166 0.44 17.55 14.64
CA GLN A 166 1.58 18.45 14.65
C GLN A 166 1.30 19.60 13.67
N TYR A 167 1.04 20.79 14.20
CA TYR A 167 1.05 22.01 13.41
C TYR A 167 2.48 22.54 13.37
N ARG A 168 2.95 22.87 12.18
CA ARG A 168 4.19 23.60 11.98
C ARG A 168 4.04 24.99 12.60
N LEU A 169 4.95 25.35 13.49
CA LEU A 169 5.25 26.74 13.81
C LEU A 169 6.14 27.30 12.71
#